data_856a96ea2d332dce53147aa8d598b26f
#
_entry.id   856a96ea2d332dce53147aa8d598b26f
#
_cell.length_a   1.000
_cell.length_b   1.000
_cell.length_c   1.000
_cell.angle_alpha   90.00
_cell.angle_beta   90.00
_cell.angle_gamma   90.00
#
_symmetry.space_group_name_H-M   'P 1'
#
loop_
_entity.id
_entity.type
_entity.pdbx_description
1 polymer ?
#
loop_
_entity_poly.entity_id
_entity_poly.type
_entity_poly.pdbx_seq_one_letter_code
_entity_poly.pdbx_strand_id
1 'polypeptide(L)'
;MISGHRPLVFLALVFSLVLACGEALARDADIIISQKADVETFDPAQSNNTSTHNVTINVFDTLVRLSDDGKDFVGELAESWKLVDQTTWQFKLRRGVKFHNGEELNAAAVKFTFDTTMDPERKTRQRPTYVAFKEVRVDDPYTVSFITHKPYAIALTQIQYLMIVPPGYIKQAGWDEFGRKPVGSGAFKFKEWERDVRVVLEANDAYWKGKPKVRSVGFRAIPEDASRIAAVQRGEVDIIDAVPYDRIKELQASPTVKISQRQGEQVYVGLDTLRVEPLKKREVRQALNYAVNADALVKNLLLGYAVRLNGPMFPTTPGFDEKLPAYPFDPERAKRMLAQAGYSNGFDVEFSISPAFQGIAKGTEVGEAIAGQLGRVGVRAKLNVQDSAALFNAYSAKTLQMYLFAWKSSPEAGRHIETLLHSKTRGYYYQNPEADKLIDAYFSALDLRKRQEIGRQLHAFLREDAPWIFLYQQMDLFGVRKNVAWEAKPDYLMRMREVSITK
;
A
#
# COMPACT_ATOMS: atom_id res chain seq x y z
N MET A 1 1.32 60.92 77.46
CA MET A 1 2.69 60.37 77.46
C MET A 1 2.68 59.07 76.68
N ILE A 2 3.65 58.92 75.88
CA ILE A 2 4.04 57.72 75.08
C ILE A 2 3.35 57.58 73.74
N SER A 3 4.03 58.10 72.76
CA SER A 3 3.85 57.94 71.34
C SER A 3 4.14 56.50 70.86
N GLY A 4 3.32 56.02 70.02
CA GLY A 4 3.53 54.78 69.35
C GLY A 4 3.56 54.95 67.79
N HIS A 5 4.71 54.99 67.24
CA HIS A 5 4.91 55.01 65.77
C HIS A 5 4.60 53.65 65.21
N ARG A 6 3.73 53.59 64.20
CA ARG A 6 3.53 52.45 63.33
C ARG A 6 4.39 52.63 62.04
N PRO A 7 5.26 51.69 61.65
CA PRO A 7 5.90 51.75 60.35
C PRO A 7 4.96 51.18 59.27
N LEU A 8 4.82 51.91 58.15
CA LEU A 8 4.23 51.47 56.92
C LEU A 8 5.14 50.41 56.31
N VAL A 9 4.57 49.20 56.12
CA VAL A 9 5.18 48.16 55.31
C VAL A 9 4.78 48.38 53.88
N PHE A 10 5.71 48.81 53.04
CA PHE A 10 5.57 48.84 51.58
C PHE A 10 5.64 47.40 51.05
N LEU A 11 4.53 46.87 50.61
CA LEU A 11 4.44 45.59 49.89
C LEU A 11 4.80 45.85 48.43
N ALA A 12 6.04 45.60 48.04
CA ALA A 12 6.49 45.62 46.67
C ALA A 12 5.99 44.32 45.99
N LEU A 13 4.92 44.42 45.17
CA LEU A 13 4.51 43.38 44.26
C LEU A 13 5.53 43.30 43.14
N VAL A 14 6.43 42.32 43.22
CA VAL A 14 7.27 41.92 42.11
C VAL A 14 6.40 41.12 41.14
N PHE A 15 5.93 41.77 40.09
CA PHE A 15 5.29 41.13 38.94
C PHE A 15 6.38 40.39 38.17
N SER A 16 6.60 39.12 38.50
CA SER A 16 7.43 38.24 37.71
C SER A 16 6.77 38.00 36.37
N LEU A 17 7.20 38.74 35.35
CA LEU A 17 6.89 38.51 33.97
C LEU A 17 7.55 37.19 33.56
N VAL A 18 6.86 36.09 33.71
CA VAL A 18 7.27 34.82 33.09
C VAL A 18 7.10 34.99 31.62
N LEU A 19 8.18 35.44 30.93
CA LEU A 19 8.33 35.21 29.50
C LEU A 19 8.36 33.69 29.30
N ALA A 20 7.21 33.11 29.00
CA ALA A 20 7.16 31.83 28.35
C ALA A 20 7.76 32.02 26.94
N CYS A 21 9.08 32.02 26.85
CA CYS A 21 9.76 31.63 25.63
C CYS A 21 9.31 30.19 25.38
N GLY A 22 8.27 30.05 24.56
CA GLY A 22 8.01 28.79 23.93
C GLY A 22 9.27 28.40 23.18
N GLU A 23 10.06 27.51 23.77
CA GLU A 23 11.11 26.82 23.04
C GLU A 23 10.40 26.22 21.82
N ALA A 24 10.59 26.86 20.66
CA ALA A 24 10.28 26.22 19.40
C ALA A 24 11.13 24.95 19.43
N LEU A 25 10.50 23.82 19.74
CA LEU A 25 11.13 22.50 19.72
C LEU A 25 11.94 22.43 18.43
N ALA A 26 13.26 22.40 18.55
CA ALA A 26 14.15 22.38 17.42
C ALA A 26 13.69 21.22 16.52
N ARG A 27 13.39 21.50 15.26
CA ARG A 27 12.94 20.48 14.32
C ARG A 27 14.05 19.45 14.14
N ASP A 28 13.72 18.17 14.25
CA ASP A 28 14.66 17.06 14.10
C ASP A 28 15.19 16.92 12.66
N ALA A 29 14.42 17.44 11.69
CA ALA A 29 14.73 17.36 10.27
C ALA A 29 14.13 18.54 9.49
N ASP A 30 14.67 18.80 8.28
CA ASP A 30 14.16 19.82 7.38
C ASP A 30 12.70 19.52 6.93
N ILE A 31 12.40 18.26 6.64
CA ILE A 31 11.05 17.74 6.33
C ILE A 31 10.71 16.63 7.33
N ILE A 32 9.53 16.71 7.93
CA ILE A 32 9.04 15.70 8.87
C ILE A 32 7.74 15.10 8.33
N ILE A 33 7.75 13.78 8.19
CA ILE A 33 6.60 12.98 7.77
C ILE A 33 6.03 12.27 9.00
N SER A 34 4.72 12.33 9.19
CA SER A 34 4.07 11.50 10.21
C SER A 34 3.27 10.37 9.57
N GLN A 35 3.46 9.17 10.09
CA GLN A 35 2.80 7.94 9.68
C GLN A 35 2.07 7.30 10.87
N LYS A 36 1.10 6.41 10.58
CA LYS A 36 0.36 5.68 11.63
C LYS A 36 1.22 4.73 12.44
N ALA A 37 2.28 4.19 11.87
CA ALA A 37 3.16 3.19 12.51
C ALA A 37 4.61 3.53 12.31
N ASP A 38 5.44 3.07 13.24
CA ASP A 38 6.89 3.12 13.14
C ASP A 38 7.42 2.06 12.14
N VAL A 39 8.70 2.14 11.85
CA VAL A 39 9.47 1.15 11.10
C VAL A 39 9.58 -0.15 11.92
N GLU A 40 9.29 -1.29 11.31
CA GLU A 40 9.48 -2.60 11.97
C GLU A 40 10.97 -2.99 12.01
N THR A 41 11.67 -2.73 10.93
CA THR A 41 13.07 -3.05 10.70
C THR A 41 13.58 -2.32 9.47
N PHE A 42 14.87 -2.10 9.36
CA PHE A 42 15.50 -1.62 8.12
C PHE A 42 15.94 -2.75 7.18
N ASP A 43 15.74 -4.03 7.52
CA ASP A 43 15.88 -5.12 6.55
C ASP A 43 14.65 -5.14 5.61
N PRO A 44 14.79 -4.72 4.33
CA PRO A 44 13.64 -4.58 3.44
C PRO A 44 12.93 -5.91 3.17
N ALA A 45 13.64 -7.03 3.29
CA ALA A 45 13.07 -8.37 3.06
C ALA A 45 12.17 -8.85 4.22
N GLN A 46 12.29 -8.26 5.42
CA GLN A 46 11.59 -8.68 6.63
C GLN A 46 10.29 -7.91 6.90
N SER A 47 9.90 -6.97 6.06
CA SER A 47 8.65 -6.23 6.25
C SER A 47 7.76 -6.24 5.00
N ASN A 48 6.44 -6.27 5.23
CA ASN A 48 5.40 -5.96 4.23
C ASN A 48 4.65 -4.66 4.59
N ASN A 49 5.11 -3.95 5.62
CA ASN A 49 4.47 -2.76 6.13
C ASN A 49 4.78 -1.53 5.25
N THR A 50 3.77 -0.81 4.84
CA THR A 50 3.92 0.40 4.01
C THR A 50 4.72 1.48 4.73
N SER A 51 4.51 1.69 6.05
CA SER A 51 5.27 2.69 6.82
C SER A 51 6.76 2.35 6.83
N THR A 52 7.13 1.07 6.96
CA THR A 52 8.52 0.62 6.84
C THR A 52 9.09 0.89 5.45
N HIS A 53 8.34 0.54 4.39
CA HIS A 53 8.81 0.73 3.02
C HIS A 53 8.95 2.22 2.64
N ASN A 54 8.08 3.09 3.16
CA ASN A 54 8.19 4.54 2.96
C ASN A 54 9.49 5.12 3.52
N VAL A 55 10.02 4.55 4.58
CA VAL A 55 11.31 4.95 5.15
C VAL A 55 12.48 4.30 4.39
N THR A 56 12.43 2.98 4.23
CA THR A 56 13.54 2.21 3.65
C THR A 56 13.85 2.57 2.21
N ILE A 57 12.84 2.96 1.39
CA ILE A 57 13.05 3.40 0.00
C ILE A 57 13.91 4.68 -0.13
N ASN A 58 14.07 5.44 0.95
CA ASN A 58 14.95 6.60 0.98
C ASN A 58 16.41 6.24 1.32
N VAL A 59 16.61 5.06 1.94
CA VAL A 59 17.92 4.50 2.30
C VAL A 59 18.47 3.59 1.21
N PHE A 60 17.59 2.87 0.50
CA PHE A 60 17.96 1.89 -0.52
C PHE A 60 17.44 2.29 -1.91
N ASP A 61 18.16 1.89 -2.94
CA ASP A 61 17.69 1.99 -4.33
C ASP A 61 17.20 0.63 -4.84
N THR A 62 16.40 0.69 -5.91
CA THR A 62 15.90 -0.46 -6.67
C THR A 62 16.43 -0.44 -8.11
N LEU A 63 16.26 -1.51 -8.88
CA LEU A 63 16.72 -1.54 -10.28
C LEU A 63 15.90 -0.60 -11.17
N VAL A 64 14.59 -0.64 -10.99
CA VAL A 64 13.60 0.15 -11.74
C VAL A 64 12.53 0.66 -10.79
N ARG A 65 11.79 1.67 -11.19
CA ARG A 65 10.57 2.13 -10.51
C ARG A 65 9.46 2.41 -11.51
N LEU A 66 8.23 2.46 -11.05
CA LEU A 66 7.10 2.94 -11.83
C LEU A 66 7.30 4.43 -12.14
N SER A 67 6.93 4.87 -13.35
CA SER A 67 6.93 6.28 -13.73
C SER A 67 5.93 7.08 -12.89
N ASP A 68 6.07 8.39 -12.86
CA ASP A 68 5.23 9.27 -12.04
C ASP A 68 3.76 9.28 -12.48
N ASP A 69 3.48 8.94 -13.73
CA ASP A 69 2.12 8.78 -14.27
C ASP A 69 1.57 7.33 -14.14
N GLY A 70 2.39 6.41 -13.62
CA GLY A 70 2.01 5.02 -13.35
C GLY A 70 1.86 4.12 -14.59
N LYS A 71 2.36 4.54 -15.76
CA LYS A 71 2.14 3.80 -17.02
C LYS A 71 3.30 2.92 -17.43
N ASP A 72 4.53 3.35 -17.13
CA ASP A 72 5.76 2.72 -17.59
C ASP A 72 6.75 2.51 -16.44
N PHE A 73 7.81 1.76 -16.70
CA PHE A 73 8.94 1.66 -15.79
C PHE A 73 10.08 2.58 -16.24
N VAL A 74 10.75 3.20 -15.27
CA VAL A 74 11.93 4.03 -15.47
C VAL A 74 13.12 3.45 -14.71
N GLY A 75 14.31 3.63 -15.27
CA GLY A 75 15.54 3.12 -14.68
C GLY A 75 15.93 3.85 -13.39
N GLU A 76 16.33 3.07 -12.39
CA GLU A 76 17.00 3.51 -11.18
C GLU A 76 18.47 3.03 -11.21
N LEU A 77 18.83 1.96 -10.52
CA LEU A 77 20.15 1.36 -10.63
C LEU A 77 20.41 0.73 -12.00
N ALA A 78 19.36 0.32 -12.72
CA ALA A 78 19.48 -0.12 -14.09
C ALA A 78 19.45 1.07 -15.07
N GLU A 79 20.40 1.12 -16.00
CA GLU A 79 20.40 2.08 -17.13
C GLU A 79 19.44 1.63 -18.22
N SER A 80 19.36 0.30 -18.43
CA SER A 80 18.51 -0.32 -19.42
C SER A 80 18.20 -1.77 -19.04
N TRP A 81 17.12 -2.29 -19.61
CA TRP A 81 16.76 -3.70 -19.49
C TRP A 81 16.12 -4.19 -20.78
N LYS A 82 16.16 -5.48 -20.98
CA LYS A 82 15.50 -6.15 -22.10
C LYS A 82 15.09 -7.56 -21.72
N LEU A 83 14.06 -8.04 -22.37
CA LEU A 83 13.70 -9.45 -22.37
C LEU A 83 14.58 -10.15 -23.43
N VAL A 84 15.49 -11.04 -23.03
CA VAL A 84 16.42 -11.73 -23.94
C VAL A 84 15.84 -13.03 -24.50
N ASP A 85 14.95 -13.64 -23.74
CA ASP A 85 14.08 -14.75 -24.13
C ASP A 85 12.76 -14.70 -23.33
N GLN A 86 11.89 -15.68 -23.47
CA GLN A 86 10.56 -15.66 -22.85
C GLN A 86 10.57 -15.64 -21.30
N THR A 87 11.71 -15.95 -20.68
CA THR A 87 11.83 -16.09 -19.22
C THR A 87 12.93 -15.25 -18.60
N THR A 88 13.78 -14.61 -19.41
CA THR A 88 15.00 -13.95 -18.94
C THR A 88 14.96 -12.45 -19.17
N TRP A 89 14.87 -11.69 -18.08
CA TRP A 89 15.00 -10.23 -18.05
C TRP A 89 16.45 -9.86 -17.70
N GLN A 90 17.17 -9.24 -18.66
CA GLN A 90 18.54 -8.79 -18.47
C GLN A 90 18.58 -7.29 -18.21
N PHE A 91 19.32 -6.89 -17.17
CA PHE A 91 19.50 -5.50 -16.73
C PHE A 91 20.96 -5.11 -16.84
N LYS A 92 21.23 -3.93 -17.41
CA LYS A 92 22.53 -3.27 -17.36
C LYS A 92 22.54 -2.27 -16.22
N LEU A 93 23.47 -2.41 -15.28
CA LEU A 93 23.59 -1.58 -14.09
C LEU A 93 24.46 -0.34 -14.36
N ARG A 94 24.16 0.73 -13.65
CA ARG A 94 24.99 1.94 -13.60
C ARG A 94 26.33 1.61 -12.97
N ARG A 95 27.40 2.16 -13.54
CA ARG A 95 28.75 2.07 -12.99
C ARG A 95 29.00 3.17 -11.96
N GLY A 96 29.88 2.91 -10.99
CA GLY A 96 30.32 3.89 -10.01
C GLY A 96 29.31 4.21 -8.90
N VAL A 97 28.16 3.51 -8.84
CA VAL A 97 27.24 3.60 -7.70
C VAL A 97 27.86 2.93 -6.48
N LYS A 98 27.81 3.60 -5.34
CA LYS A 98 28.35 3.09 -4.07
C LYS A 98 27.29 3.06 -2.99
N PHE A 99 27.38 2.11 -2.11
CA PHE A 99 26.69 2.12 -0.84
C PHE A 99 27.26 3.23 0.06
N HIS A 100 26.52 3.61 1.09
CA HIS A 100 26.87 4.71 2.01
C HIS A 100 28.21 4.50 2.75
N ASN A 101 28.66 3.25 2.88
CA ASN A 101 29.96 2.88 3.45
C ASN A 101 31.13 2.84 2.44
N GLY A 102 30.85 3.18 1.17
CA GLY A 102 31.83 3.17 0.08
C GLY A 102 31.96 1.86 -0.68
N GLU A 103 31.30 0.76 -0.25
CA GLU A 103 31.23 -0.50 -0.98
C GLU A 103 30.59 -0.29 -2.35
N GLU A 104 31.12 -0.91 -3.40
CA GLU A 104 30.60 -0.78 -4.75
C GLU A 104 29.32 -1.58 -4.93
N LEU A 105 28.29 -0.94 -5.55
CA LEU A 105 27.07 -1.59 -5.93
C LEU A 105 27.22 -2.17 -7.35
N ASN A 106 27.13 -3.50 -7.46
CA ASN A 106 27.31 -4.21 -8.73
C ASN A 106 26.33 -5.41 -8.83
N ALA A 107 26.45 -6.21 -9.88
CA ALA A 107 25.58 -7.37 -10.12
C ALA A 107 25.63 -8.42 -9.00
N ALA A 108 26.76 -8.56 -8.30
CA ALA A 108 26.89 -9.47 -7.17
C ALA A 108 26.01 -9.01 -5.97
N ALA A 109 25.88 -7.70 -5.73
CA ALA A 109 24.99 -7.17 -4.70
C ALA A 109 23.52 -7.43 -5.04
N VAL A 110 23.12 -7.31 -6.32
CA VAL A 110 21.76 -7.63 -6.77
C VAL A 110 21.44 -9.11 -6.55
N LYS A 111 22.36 -10.00 -6.98
CA LYS A 111 22.20 -11.45 -6.75
C LYS A 111 22.13 -11.78 -5.28
N PHE A 112 23.04 -11.24 -4.45
CA PHE A 112 23.04 -11.46 -3.00
C PHE A 112 21.70 -11.05 -2.37
N THR A 113 21.17 -9.89 -2.75
CA THR A 113 19.88 -9.39 -2.26
C THR A 113 18.76 -10.35 -2.59
N PHE A 114 18.71 -10.81 -3.84
CA PHE A 114 17.69 -11.77 -4.28
C PHE A 114 17.82 -13.12 -3.55
N ASP A 115 19.01 -13.71 -3.57
CA ASP A 115 19.26 -15.03 -2.97
C ASP A 115 18.92 -15.05 -1.49
N THR A 116 19.33 -14.01 -0.74
CA THR A 116 19.03 -13.89 0.69
C THR A 116 17.56 -13.59 0.97
N THR A 117 16.86 -12.92 0.06
CA THR A 117 15.41 -12.73 0.16
C THR A 117 14.68 -14.06 -0.08
N MET A 118 15.18 -14.90 -0.98
CA MET A 118 14.58 -16.20 -1.33
C MET A 118 15.03 -17.36 -0.41
N ASP A 119 16.03 -17.15 0.44
CA ASP A 119 16.52 -18.15 1.37
C ASP A 119 15.41 -18.62 2.34
N PRO A 120 15.02 -19.91 2.31
CA PRO A 120 13.97 -20.43 3.18
C PRO A 120 14.33 -20.34 4.67
N GLU A 121 15.62 -20.41 5.02
CA GLU A 121 16.07 -20.35 6.43
C GLU A 121 15.88 -18.95 7.02
N ARG A 122 15.95 -17.89 6.20
CA ARG A 122 15.69 -16.53 6.64
C ARG A 122 14.21 -16.23 6.89
N LYS A 123 13.28 -17.02 6.34
CA LYS A 123 11.83 -16.87 6.50
C LYS A 123 11.35 -15.43 6.21
N THR A 124 11.91 -14.82 5.16
CA THR A 124 11.63 -13.43 4.81
C THR A 124 10.16 -13.22 4.43
N ARG A 125 9.58 -12.09 4.82
CA ARG A 125 8.19 -11.73 4.50
C ARG A 125 8.01 -11.41 3.00
N GLN A 126 9.09 -11.00 2.32
CA GLN A 126 9.08 -10.67 0.89
C GLN A 126 9.24 -11.88 -0.04
N ARG A 127 9.65 -13.04 0.44
CA ARG A 127 9.83 -14.25 -0.37
C ARG A 127 8.62 -14.56 -1.27
N PRO A 128 7.35 -14.48 -0.80
CA PRO A 128 6.19 -14.74 -1.67
C PRO A 128 6.07 -13.80 -2.87
N THR A 129 6.71 -12.64 -2.81
CA THR A 129 6.72 -11.67 -3.92
C THR A 129 7.53 -12.18 -5.11
N TYR A 130 8.57 -12.97 -4.86
CA TYR A 130 9.55 -13.37 -5.88
C TYR A 130 9.49 -14.84 -6.30
N VAL A 131 8.47 -15.60 -5.88
CA VAL A 131 8.33 -17.03 -6.20
C VAL A 131 8.19 -17.34 -7.70
N ALA A 132 7.85 -16.37 -8.53
CA ALA A 132 7.83 -16.51 -9.98
C ALA A 132 9.24 -16.58 -10.58
N PHE A 133 10.26 -16.09 -9.87
CA PHE A 133 11.64 -16.11 -10.31
C PHE A 133 12.34 -17.40 -9.86
N LYS A 134 13.05 -18.01 -10.78
CA LYS A 134 13.86 -19.21 -10.55
C LYS A 134 15.19 -18.85 -9.90
N GLU A 135 15.87 -17.84 -10.48
CA GLU A 135 17.19 -17.42 -10.04
C GLU A 135 17.54 -16.03 -10.57
N VAL A 136 18.57 -15.43 -9.97
CA VAL A 136 19.27 -14.26 -10.49
C VAL A 136 20.71 -14.68 -10.83
N ARG A 137 21.11 -14.46 -12.09
CA ARG A 137 22.44 -14.78 -12.61
C ARG A 137 23.25 -13.52 -12.84
N VAL A 138 24.50 -13.54 -12.41
CA VAL A 138 25.49 -12.52 -12.76
C VAL A 138 26.09 -12.87 -14.12
N ASP A 139 25.86 -12.03 -15.13
CA ASP A 139 26.42 -12.22 -16.47
C ASP A 139 27.81 -11.56 -16.57
N ASP A 140 27.97 -10.39 -15.98
CA ASP A 140 29.23 -9.68 -15.76
C ASP A 140 29.09 -8.74 -14.54
N PRO A 141 30.14 -7.99 -14.09
CA PRO A 141 30.04 -7.14 -12.91
C PRO A 141 28.92 -6.11 -12.94
N TYR A 142 28.41 -5.73 -14.12
CA TYR A 142 27.34 -4.72 -14.30
C TYR A 142 26.19 -5.20 -15.17
N THR A 143 26.09 -6.52 -15.39
CA THR A 143 24.96 -7.12 -16.09
C THR A 143 24.40 -8.27 -15.27
N VAL A 144 23.10 -8.22 -14.99
CA VAL A 144 22.40 -9.23 -14.20
C VAL A 144 21.14 -9.68 -14.91
N SER A 145 20.87 -10.98 -14.87
CA SER A 145 19.69 -11.59 -15.47
C SER A 145 18.77 -12.19 -14.42
N PHE A 146 17.50 -11.78 -14.41
CA PHE A 146 16.43 -12.39 -13.64
C PHE A 146 15.71 -13.42 -14.48
N ILE A 147 15.71 -14.66 -14.05
CA ILE A 147 15.16 -15.80 -14.78
C ILE A 147 13.89 -16.28 -14.06
N THR A 148 12.78 -16.35 -14.78
CA THR A 148 11.49 -16.81 -14.25
C THR A 148 11.26 -18.29 -14.59
N HIS A 149 10.38 -18.96 -13.81
CA HIS A 149 10.03 -20.37 -14.08
C HIS A 149 9.22 -20.55 -15.37
N LYS A 150 8.44 -19.56 -15.78
CA LYS A 150 7.64 -19.48 -17.00
C LYS A 150 7.58 -18.02 -17.46
N PRO A 151 7.14 -17.71 -18.68
CA PRO A 151 6.93 -16.32 -19.08
C PRO A 151 6.09 -15.58 -18.04
N TYR A 152 6.54 -14.41 -17.60
CA TYR A 152 5.91 -13.66 -16.52
C TYR A 152 5.86 -12.17 -16.84
N ALA A 153 4.71 -11.71 -17.31
CA ALA A 153 4.54 -10.38 -17.88
C ALA A 153 4.68 -9.23 -16.87
N ILE A 154 4.54 -9.51 -15.57
CA ILE A 154 4.64 -8.51 -14.51
C ILE A 154 5.97 -8.61 -13.72
N ALA A 155 7.00 -9.17 -14.31
CA ALA A 155 8.31 -9.31 -13.66
C ALA A 155 8.87 -7.97 -13.16
N LEU A 156 8.80 -6.90 -13.97
CA LEU A 156 9.26 -5.56 -13.61
C LEU A 156 8.51 -5.01 -12.39
N THR A 157 7.21 -5.28 -12.28
CA THR A 157 6.39 -4.90 -11.11
C THR A 157 6.90 -5.51 -9.81
N GLN A 158 7.47 -6.71 -9.85
CA GLN A 158 8.05 -7.32 -8.66
C GLN A 158 9.46 -6.77 -8.39
N ILE A 159 10.27 -6.63 -9.45
CA ILE A 159 11.67 -6.17 -9.36
C ILE A 159 11.75 -4.74 -8.81
N GLN A 160 10.76 -3.87 -9.09
CA GLN A 160 10.75 -2.48 -8.57
C GLN A 160 10.74 -2.38 -7.04
N TYR A 161 10.38 -3.44 -6.33
CA TYR A 161 10.36 -3.48 -4.85
C TYR A 161 11.60 -4.16 -4.26
N LEU A 162 12.50 -4.71 -5.08
CA LEU A 162 13.74 -5.31 -4.62
C LEU A 162 14.76 -4.22 -4.28
N MET A 163 14.79 -3.79 -3.04
CA MET A 163 15.73 -2.82 -2.50
C MET A 163 17.09 -3.48 -2.31
N ILE A 164 18.13 -2.96 -2.98
CA ILE A 164 19.45 -3.61 -3.04
C ILE A 164 20.24 -3.30 -1.78
N VAL A 165 20.80 -4.34 -1.15
CA VAL A 165 21.51 -4.28 0.13
C VAL A 165 23.02 -4.59 -0.01
N PRO A 166 23.90 -4.07 0.88
CA PRO A 166 25.36 -4.21 0.78
C PRO A 166 25.85 -5.56 1.33
N PRO A 167 26.36 -6.47 0.47
CA PRO A 167 26.81 -7.81 0.89
C PRO A 167 27.95 -7.79 1.90
N GLY A 168 28.92 -6.90 1.70
CA GLY A 168 30.11 -6.83 2.56
C GLY A 168 29.76 -6.37 3.96
N TYR A 169 28.96 -5.31 4.08
CA TYR A 169 28.49 -4.83 5.39
C TYR A 169 27.67 -5.89 6.13
N ILE A 170 26.73 -6.54 5.45
CA ILE A 170 25.88 -7.56 6.09
C ILE A 170 26.69 -8.78 6.54
N LYS A 171 27.68 -9.22 5.76
CA LYS A 171 28.59 -10.31 6.16
C LYS A 171 29.39 -9.96 7.41
N GLN A 172 29.77 -8.70 7.58
CA GLN A 172 30.54 -8.24 8.73
C GLN A 172 29.66 -7.99 9.97
N ALA A 173 28.56 -7.28 9.82
CA ALA A 173 27.72 -6.79 10.92
C ALA A 173 26.62 -7.78 11.32
N GLY A 174 26.18 -8.64 10.40
CA GLY A 174 25.02 -9.52 10.56
C GLY A 174 23.70 -8.80 10.28
N TRP A 175 22.65 -9.62 10.09
CA TRP A 175 21.31 -9.12 9.73
C TRP A 175 20.63 -8.31 10.85
N ASP A 176 20.89 -8.65 12.12
CA ASP A 176 20.29 -7.96 13.27
C ASP A 176 20.80 -6.51 13.39
N GLU A 177 22.10 -6.31 13.22
CA GLU A 177 22.68 -4.97 13.23
C GLU A 177 22.27 -4.19 11.97
N PHE A 178 22.30 -4.84 10.79
CA PHE A 178 21.79 -4.24 9.55
C PHE A 178 20.35 -3.77 9.67
N GLY A 179 19.48 -4.56 10.31
CA GLY A 179 18.08 -4.20 10.55
C GLY A 179 17.87 -3.02 11.50
N ARG A 180 18.90 -2.63 12.27
CA ARG A 180 18.88 -1.48 13.20
C ARG A 180 19.67 -0.29 12.68
N LYS A 181 20.79 -0.53 12.02
CA LYS A 181 21.68 0.49 11.45
C LYS A 181 21.99 0.17 10.00
N PRO A 182 21.06 0.52 9.11
CA PRO A 182 21.17 0.18 7.71
C PRO A 182 22.29 0.96 7.01
N VAL A 183 22.90 0.30 6.06
CA VAL A 183 23.75 0.90 5.04
C VAL A 183 23.08 0.61 3.69
N GLY A 184 22.73 1.66 2.94
CA GLY A 184 22.09 1.55 1.62
C GLY A 184 22.86 2.34 0.57
N SER A 185 22.25 2.53 -0.60
CA SER A 185 22.78 3.35 -1.70
C SER A 185 21.93 4.59 -1.99
N GLY A 186 20.86 4.77 -1.24
CA GLY A 186 19.79 5.73 -1.51
C GLY A 186 20.19 7.20 -1.28
N ALA A 187 19.21 8.05 -1.56
CA ALA A 187 19.36 9.50 -1.46
C ALA A 187 19.60 10.00 -0.04
N PHE A 188 19.24 9.22 0.97
CA PHE A 188 19.43 9.56 2.37
C PHE A 188 20.14 8.42 3.10
N LYS A 189 20.99 8.80 4.06
CA LYS A 189 21.70 7.91 4.98
C LYS A 189 20.96 7.82 6.30
N PHE A 190 21.00 6.67 6.92
CA PHE A 190 20.49 6.47 8.28
C PHE A 190 21.31 7.33 9.27
N LYS A 191 20.61 8.06 10.13
CA LYS A 191 21.21 8.83 11.22
C LYS A 191 20.82 8.26 12.57
N GLU A 192 19.53 8.15 12.86
CA GLU A 192 19.05 7.62 14.13
C GLU A 192 17.65 6.98 14.01
N TRP A 193 17.34 6.07 14.90
CA TRP A 193 16.03 5.49 15.10
C TRP A 193 15.73 5.35 16.59
N GLU A 194 14.78 6.12 17.05
CA GLU A 194 14.19 6.03 18.38
C GLU A 194 12.83 5.33 18.22
N ARG A 195 12.75 4.07 18.68
CA ARG A 195 11.58 3.21 18.43
C ARG A 195 10.30 3.87 18.92
N ASP A 196 9.24 3.74 18.11
CA ASP A 196 7.91 4.29 18.32
C ASP A 196 7.86 5.83 18.45
N VAL A 197 8.97 6.52 18.22
CA VAL A 197 9.09 7.96 18.26
C VAL A 197 9.43 8.51 16.88
N ARG A 198 10.63 8.20 16.38
CA ARG A 198 11.10 8.79 15.13
C ARG A 198 12.26 8.02 14.48
N VAL A 199 12.36 8.17 13.17
CA VAL A 199 13.55 7.91 12.38
C VAL A 199 14.03 9.23 11.80
N VAL A 200 15.35 9.47 11.80
CA VAL A 200 15.97 10.60 11.11
C VAL A 200 16.97 10.07 10.09
N LEU A 201 16.86 10.58 8.89
CA LEU A 201 17.76 10.32 7.78
C LEU A 201 18.44 11.63 7.35
N GLU A 202 19.72 11.59 7.01
CA GLU A 202 20.48 12.73 6.49
C GLU A 202 20.76 12.59 4.99
N ALA A 203 20.89 13.70 4.28
CA ALA A 203 21.14 13.68 2.85
C ALA A 203 22.47 13.00 2.51
N ASN A 204 22.44 12.16 1.48
CA ASN A 204 23.64 11.62 0.86
C ASN A 204 24.17 12.60 -0.19
N ASP A 205 25.12 13.44 0.18
CA ASP A 205 25.71 14.44 -0.70
C ASP A 205 26.38 13.83 -1.95
N ALA A 206 26.79 12.58 -1.86
CA ALA A 206 27.40 11.82 -2.96
C ALA A 206 26.39 10.93 -3.70
N TYR A 207 25.10 11.19 -3.56
CA TYR A 207 24.07 10.38 -4.22
C TYR A 207 24.24 10.43 -5.74
N TRP A 208 24.22 9.27 -6.38
CA TRP A 208 24.51 9.11 -7.81
C TRP A 208 23.53 9.83 -8.76
N LYS A 209 22.30 10.15 -8.30
CA LYS A 209 21.32 11.00 -9.04
C LYS A 209 21.40 12.49 -8.67
N GLY A 210 22.40 12.90 -7.93
CA GLY A 210 22.57 14.26 -7.42
C GLY A 210 22.04 14.43 -6.00
N LYS A 211 22.58 15.42 -5.32
CA LYS A 211 22.28 15.75 -3.93
C LYS A 211 20.79 16.05 -3.72
N PRO A 212 20.13 15.50 -2.68
CA PRO A 212 18.79 15.90 -2.26
C PRO A 212 18.68 17.41 -1.99
N LYS A 213 17.50 17.98 -2.23
CA LYS A 213 17.27 19.42 -2.01
C LYS A 213 17.14 19.81 -0.54
N VAL A 214 16.87 18.83 0.33
CA VAL A 214 16.77 18.99 1.79
C VAL A 214 17.91 18.22 2.46
N ARG A 215 18.39 18.70 3.63
CA ARG A 215 19.53 18.11 4.34
C ARG A 215 19.14 16.90 5.16
N SER A 216 17.86 16.82 5.57
CA SER A 216 17.38 15.74 6.41
C SER A 216 15.88 15.51 6.24
N VAL A 217 15.44 14.27 6.46
CA VAL A 217 14.02 13.88 6.54
C VAL A 217 13.80 13.07 7.80
N GLY A 218 12.72 13.40 8.52
CA GLY A 218 12.28 12.70 9.71
C GLY A 218 10.96 11.96 9.47
N PHE A 219 10.81 10.78 10.06
CA PHE A 219 9.55 10.04 10.08
C PHE A 219 9.14 9.84 11.53
N ARG A 220 7.94 10.30 11.89
CA ARG A 220 7.37 10.18 13.24
C ARG A 220 6.18 9.24 13.24
N ALA A 221 6.13 8.33 14.21
CA ALA A 221 4.99 7.48 14.45
C ALA A 221 3.94 8.22 15.29
N ILE A 222 2.81 8.59 14.69
CA ILE A 222 1.66 9.19 15.39
C ILE A 222 0.41 8.38 15.01
N PRO A 223 0.02 7.37 15.80
CA PRO A 223 -1.09 6.47 15.46
C PRO A 223 -2.45 7.19 15.35
N GLU A 224 -2.71 8.18 16.22
CA GLU A 224 -3.99 8.86 16.31
C GLU A 224 -4.21 9.88 15.19
N ASP A 225 -5.29 9.74 14.43
CA ASP A 225 -5.64 10.58 13.29
C ASP A 225 -5.74 12.07 13.67
N ALA A 226 -6.41 12.38 14.79
CA ALA A 226 -6.60 13.75 15.26
C ALA A 226 -5.25 14.42 15.62
N SER A 227 -4.35 13.67 16.23
CA SER A 227 -3.01 14.15 16.60
C SER A 227 -2.15 14.44 15.37
N ARG A 228 -2.21 13.57 14.35
CA ARG A 228 -1.50 13.82 13.07
C ARG A 228 -2.01 15.07 12.37
N ILE A 229 -3.35 15.23 12.30
CA ILE A 229 -3.97 16.41 11.68
C ILE A 229 -3.56 17.68 12.42
N ALA A 230 -3.64 17.69 13.75
CA ALA A 230 -3.22 18.83 14.54
C ALA A 230 -1.74 19.17 14.34
N ALA A 231 -0.86 18.15 14.25
CA ALA A 231 0.57 18.33 14.05
C ALA A 231 0.90 18.99 12.68
N VAL A 232 0.23 18.59 11.59
CA VAL A 232 0.46 19.23 10.26
C VAL A 232 -0.12 20.65 10.22
N GLN A 233 -1.24 20.91 10.87
CA GLN A 233 -1.83 22.24 10.94
C GLN A 233 -0.95 23.23 11.75
N ARG A 234 -0.33 22.77 12.86
CA ARG A 234 0.61 23.57 13.68
C ARG A 234 2.01 23.66 13.06
N GLY A 235 2.31 22.87 12.03
CA GLY A 235 3.63 22.84 11.39
C GLY A 235 4.69 22.05 12.15
N GLU A 236 4.30 21.19 13.08
CA GLU A 236 5.18 20.25 13.78
C GLU A 236 5.66 19.13 12.84
N VAL A 237 4.82 18.79 11.86
CA VAL A 237 5.13 17.89 10.75
C VAL A 237 4.73 18.53 9.41
N ASP A 238 5.30 18.07 8.32
CA ASP A 238 5.09 18.66 6.97
C ASP A 238 4.18 17.83 6.11
N ILE A 239 4.19 16.52 6.29
CA ILE A 239 3.38 15.56 5.54
C ILE A 239 2.76 14.58 6.54
N ILE A 240 1.48 14.30 6.39
CA ILE A 240 0.78 13.22 7.11
C ILE A 240 0.18 12.24 6.13
N ASP A 241 0.23 10.96 6.43
CA ASP A 241 -0.49 9.93 5.70
C ASP A 241 -1.90 9.67 6.27
N ALA A 242 -2.67 8.87 5.54
CA ALA A 242 -3.94 8.29 5.99
C ALA A 242 -4.92 9.34 6.58
N VAL A 243 -5.11 10.46 5.86
CA VAL A 243 -6.10 11.47 6.22
C VAL A 243 -7.51 10.88 6.15
N PRO A 244 -8.30 10.91 7.25
CA PRO A 244 -9.70 10.46 7.22
C PRO A 244 -10.56 11.32 6.28
N TYR A 245 -11.49 10.70 5.56
CA TYR A 245 -12.31 11.39 4.56
C TYR A 245 -13.20 12.49 5.15
N ASP A 246 -13.70 12.32 6.36
CA ASP A 246 -14.52 13.32 7.07
C ASP A 246 -13.73 14.56 7.49
N ARG A 247 -12.39 14.47 7.52
CA ARG A 247 -11.51 15.60 7.89
C ARG A 247 -10.98 16.37 6.66
N ILE A 248 -11.28 15.92 5.44
CA ILE A 248 -10.75 16.54 4.21
C ILE A 248 -11.21 17.98 4.07
N LYS A 249 -12.50 18.29 4.29
CA LYS A 249 -13.04 19.64 4.21
C LYS A 249 -12.33 20.61 5.13
N GLU A 250 -12.03 20.18 6.34
CA GLU A 250 -11.27 20.96 7.32
C GLU A 250 -9.86 21.27 6.80
N LEU A 251 -9.15 20.25 6.32
CA LEU A 251 -7.79 20.44 5.81
C LEU A 251 -7.75 21.25 4.51
N GLN A 252 -8.73 21.10 3.63
CA GLN A 252 -8.84 21.92 2.42
C GLN A 252 -9.12 23.41 2.74
N ALA A 253 -9.85 23.70 3.80
CA ALA A 253 -10.07 25.05 4.29
C ALA A 253 -8.84 25.65 5.02
N SER A 254 -7.85 24.83 5.35
CA SER A 254 -6.63 25.29 6.02
C SER A 254 -5.82 26.25 5.15
N PRO A 255 -5.33 27.36 5.68
CA PRO A 255 -4.45 28.26 4.93
C PRO A 255 -3.08 27.64 4.65
N THR A 256 -2.66 26.64 5.43
CA THR A 256 -1.30 26.09 5.44
C THR A 256 -1.17 24.67 4.88
N VAL A 257 -2.29 23.94 4.72
CA VAL A 257 -2.28 22.53 4.29
C VAL A 257 -3.00 22.39 2.95
N LYS A 258 -2.51 21.49 2.11
CA LYS A 258 -3.16 20.97 0.89
C LYS A 258 -3.33 19.47 1.00
N ILE A 259 -4.28 18.91 0.24
CA ILE A 259 -4.45 17.45 0.11
C ILE A 259 -3.72 16.98 -1.15
N SER A 260 -2.88 15.97 -0.98
CA SER A 260 -2.35 15.13 -2.05
C SER A 260 -3.03 13.77 -2.01
N GLN A 261 -3.24 13.14 -3.15
CA GLN A 261 -3.97 11.87 -3.24
C GLN A 261 -3.38 10.96 -4.30
N ARG A 262 -3.58 9.66 -4.10
CA ARG A 262 -3.32 8.62 -5.11
C ARG A 262 -4.40 7.54 -5.02
N GLN A 263 -4.45 6.68 -6.02
CA GLN A 263 -5.27 5.47 -5.93
C GLN A 263 -4.72 4.55 -4.83
N GLY A 264 -5.61 4.02 -4.02
CA GLY A 264 -5.32 3.13 -2.89
C GLY A 264 -5.80 1.71 -3.15
N GLU A 265 -6.23 1.03 -2.08
CA GLU A 265 -6.65 -0.35 -2.10
C GLU A 265 -7.96 -0.56 -2.84
N GLN A 266 -8.09 -1.74 -3.49
CA GLN A 266 -9.39 -2.27 -3.91
C GLN A 266 -10.11 -2.85 -2.70
N VAL A 267 -11.34 -2.40 -2.47
CA VAL A 267 -12.25 -2.92 -1.45
C VAL A 267 -13.32 -3.77 -2.12
N TYR A 268 -13.56 -4.97 -1.58
CA TYR A 268 -14.52 -5.93 -2.12
C TYR A 268 -15.09 -6.81 -1.00
N VAL A 269 -16.25 -7.43 -1.27
CA VAL A 269 -16.72 -8.53 -0.41
C VAL A 269 -16.37 -9.85 -1.07
N GLY A 270 -15.48 -10.61 -0.44
CA GLY A 270 -15.16 -11.97 -0.85
C GLY A 270 -16.25 -12.95 -0.48
N LEU A 271 -16.49 -13.96 -1.33
CA LEU A 271 -17.55 -14.95 -1.21
C LEU A 271 -16.94 -16.36 -1.17
N ASP A 272 -17.33 -17.19 -0.22
CA ASP A 272 -16.95 -18.60 -0.23
C ASP A 272 -17.80 -19.38 -1.23
N THR A 273 -17.30 -19.47 -2.44
CA THR A 273 -17.98 -20.16 -3.55
C THR A 273 -17.79 -21.68 -3.52
N LEU A 274 -17.04 -22.20 -2.55
CA LEU A 274 -16.66 -23.60 -2.47
C LEU A 274 -17.45 -24.38 -1.42
N ARG A 275 -17.75 -23.74 -0.27
CA ARG A 275 -18.29 -24.40 0.92
C ARG A 275 -19.68 -23.89 1.32
N VAL A 276 -20.02 -22.62 0.99
CA VAL A 276 -21.32 -22.02 1.32
C VAL A 276 -22.32 -22.30 0.20
N GLU A 277 -23.29 -23.17 0.46
CA GLU A 277 -24.18 -23.72 -0.58
C GLU A 277 -24.86 -22.67 -1.47
N PRO A 278 -25.49 -21.58 -0.94
CA PRO A 278 -26.05 -20.54 -1.80
C PRO A 278 -25.00 -19.87 -2.70
N LEU A 279 -23.78 -19.64 -2.16
CA LEU A 279 -22.71 -18.91 -2.86
C LEU A 279 -22.00 -19.73 -3.95
N LYS A 280 -22.22 -21.06 -4.01
CA LYS A 280 -21.76 -21.90 -5.12
C LYS A 280 -22.46 -21.53 -6.43
N LYS A 281 -23.72 -21.05 -6.36
CA LYS A 281 -24.51 -20.67 -7.53
C LYS A 281 -24.10 -19.28 -8.03
N ARG A 282 -23.66 -19.20 -9.29
CA ARG A 282 -23.27 -17.94 -9.93
C ARG A 282 -24.40 -16.90 -9.90
N GLU A 283 -25.63 -17.34 -10.16
CA GLU A 283 -26.83 -16.49 -10.19
C GLU A 283 -27.07 -15.81 -8.83
N VAL A 284 -26.78 -16.52 -7.72
CA VAL A 284 -26.83 -15.95 -6.37
C VAL A 284 -25.74 -14.88 -6.20
N ARG A 285 -24.50 -15.15 -6.58
CA ARG A 285 -23.40 -14.19 -6.47
C ARG A 285 -23.67 -12.92 -7.30
N GLN A 286 -24.24 -13.09 -8.50
CA GLN A 286 -24.69 -11.95 -9.32
C GLN A 286 -25.81 -11.18 -8.63
N ALA A 287 -26.81 -11.88 -8.05
CA ALA A 287 -27.88 -11.24 -7.30
C ALA A 287 -27.35 -10.38 -6.13
N LEU A 288 -26.33 -10.86 -5.41
CA LEU A 288 -25.69 -10.05 -4.35
C LEU A 288 -25.05 -8.78 -4.91
N ASN A 289 -24.44 -8.82 -6.10
CA ASN A 289 -23.90 -7.63 -6.77
C ASN A 289 -25.01 -6.63 -7.15
N TYR A 290 -26.18 -7.08 -7.62
CA TYR A 290 -27.34 -6.21 -7.88
C TYR A 290 -27.96 -5.65 -6.60
N ALA A 291 -27.83 -6.37 -5.47
CA ALA A 291 -28.39 -5.95 -4.18
C ALA A 291 -27.58 -4.85 -3.48
N VAL A 292 -26.31 -4.65 -3.85
CA VAL A 292 -25.42 -3.70 -3.18
C VAL A 292 -25.23 -2.42 -4.00
N ASN A 293 -25.62 -1.28 -3.43
CA ASN A 293 -25.43 0.05 -4.01
C ASN A 293 -24.04 0.60 -3.65
N ALA A 294 -23.02 0.17 -4.42
CA ALA A 294 -21.66 0.64 -4.17
C ALA A 294 -21.47 2.10 -4.54
N ASP A 295 -22.26 2.67 -5.46
CA ASP A 295 -22.24 4.11 -5.75
C ASP A 295 -22.68 4.93 -4.54
N ALA A 296 -23.71 4.47 -3.82
CA ALA A 296 -24.13 5.11 -2.58
C ALA A 296 -23.06 5.01 -1.47
N LEU A 297 -22.34 3.89 -1.37
CA LEU A 297 -21.20 3.76 -0.45
C LEU A 297 -20.12 4.78 -0.78
N VAL A 298 -19.73 4.89 -2.05
CA VAL A 298 -18.73 5.87 -2.51
C VAL A 298 -19.18 7.30 -2.22
N LYS A 299 -20.42 7.64 -2.56
CA LYS A 299 -20.95 8.99 -2.41
C LYS A 299 -21.13 9.40 -0.94
N ASN A 300 -21.75 8.53 -0.14
CA ASN A 300 -22.25 8.92 1.19
C ASN A 300 -21.27 8.60 2.33
N LEU A 301 -20.53 7.48 2.23
CA LEU A 301 -19.57 7.10 3.26
C LEU A 301 -18.15 7.58 2.94
N LEU A 302 -17.76 7.52 1.65
CA LEU A 302 -16.41 7.89 1.23
C LEU A 302 -16.33 9.28 0.63
N LEU A 303 -17.43 10.05 0.63
CA LEU A 303 -17.52 11.44 0.18
C LEU A 303 -16.98 11.67 -1.25
N GLY A 304 -17.03 10.65 -2.11
CA GLY A 304 -16.51 10.69 -3.48
C GLY A 304 -15.02 10.32 -3.61
N TYR A 305 -14.32 10.02 -2.52
CA TYR A 305 -12.90 9.65 -2.55
C TYR A 305 -12.66 8.17 -2.78
N ALA A 306 -13.37 7.63 -3.76
CA ALA A 306 -13.17 6.28 -4.28
C ALA A 306 -13.67 6.20 -5.73
N VAL A 307 -13.14 5.25 -6.49
CA VAL A 307 -13.56 4.95 -7.86
C VAL A 307 -14.37 3.67 -7.84
N ARG A 308 -15.62 3.72 -8.34
CA ARG A 308 -16.46 2.53 -8.51
C ARG A 308 -15.80 1.55 -9.46
N LEU A 309 -15.73 0.27 -9.07
CA LEU A 309 -15.20 -0.78 -9.93
C LEU A 309 -16.33 -1.58 -10.59
N ASN A 310 -16.09 -1.99 -11.84
CA ASN A 310 -17.02 -2.81 -12.64
C ASN A 310 -16.63 -4.30 -12.66
N GLY A 311 -15.58 -4.68 -11.94
CA GLY A 311 -15.05 -6.03 -11.83
C GLY A 311 -13.82 -6.04 -10.92
N PRO A 312 -12.98 -7.09 -10.98
CA PRO A 312 -11.83 -7.22 -10.10
C PRO A 312 -10.59 -6.45 -10.59
N MET A 313 -10.61 -5.85 -11.78
CA MET A 313 -9.46 -5.11 -12.32
C MET A 313 -9.49 -3.64 -11.93
N PHE A 314 -8.32 -3.04 -11.78
CA PHE A 314 -8.16 -1.58 -11.66
C PHE A 314 -8.21 -0.90 -13.03
N PRO A 315 -8.62 0.38 -13.11
CA PRO A 315 -8.62 1.13 -14.37
C PRO A 315 -7.26 1.21 -15.07
N THR A 316 -6.16 1.11 -14.31
CA THR A 316 -4.78 1.13 -14.84
C THR A 316 -4.24 -0.23 -15.24
N THR A 317 -4.97 -1.32 -14.94
CA THR A 317 -4.55 -2.68 -15.30
C THR A 317 -4.70 -2.93 -16.79
N PRO A 318 -3.68 -3.42 -17.51
CA PRO A 318 -3.81 -3.76 -18.92
C PRO A 318 -4.98 -4.71 -19.18
N GLY A 319 -5.90 -4.30 -20.05
CA GLY A 319 -7.11 -5.06 -20.34
C GLY A 319 -8.32 -4.73 -19.46
N PHE A 320 -8.20 -3.72 -18.59
CA PHE A 320 -9.41 -3.14 -17.99
C PHE A 320 -10.34 -2.65 -19.10
N ASP A 321 -11.59 -3.02 -19.02
CA ASP A 321 -12.62 -2.61 -19.98
C ASP A 321 -13.56 -1.60 -19.32
N GLU A 322 -13.40 -0.33 -19.64
CA GLU A 322 -14.27 0.74 -19.15
C GLU A 322 -15.71 0.67 -19.69
N LYS A 323 -15.89 -0.02 -20.83
CA LYS A 323 -17.21 -0.24 -21.45
C LYS A 323 -17.99 -1.39 -20.80
N LEU A 324 -17.32 -2.25 -20.04
CA LEU A 324 -17.97 -3.29 -19.27
C LEU A 324 -18.83 -2.64 -18.17
N PRO A 325 -20.17 -2.80 -18.18
CA PRO A 325 -20.99 -2.10 -17.21
C PRO A 325 -20.81 -2.68 -15.81
N ALA A 326 -20.67 -1.82 -14.81
CA ALA A 326 -20.76 -2.23 -13.41
C ALA A 326 -22.18 -2.80 -13.14
N TYR A 327 -22.31 -3.63 -12.11
CA TYR A 327 -23.64 -4.10 -11.69
C TYR A 327 -24.47 -2.90 -11.21
N PRO A 328 -25.59 -2.55 -11.87
CA PRO A 328 -26.46 -1.49 -11.36
C PRO A 328 -27.14 -1.94 -10.06
N PHE A 329 -27.43 -1.01 -9.18
CA PHE A 329 -28.24 -1.31 -8.00
C PHE A 329 -29.69 -1.59 -8.42
N ASP A 330 -30.12 -2.84 -8.31
CA ASP A 330 -31.47 -3.31 -8.66
C ASP A 330 -31.90 -4.41 -7.67
N PRO A 331 -32.38 -4.05 -6.48
CA PRO A 331 -32.79 -5.01 -5.46
C PRO A 331 -33.99 -5.89 -5.90
N GLU A 332 -34.87 -5.40 -6.78
CA GLU A 332 -36.00 -6.20 -7.29
C GLU A 332 -35.51 -7.27 -8.26
N ARG A 333 -34.53 -6.97 -9.10
CA ARG A 333 -33.85 -7.97 -9.92
C ARG A 333 -33.12 -8.98 -9.03
N ALA A 334 -32.40 -8.54 -7.99
CA ALA A 334 -31.75 -9.43 -7.05
C ALA A 334 -32.72 -10.42 -6.40
N LYS A 335 -33.88 -9.94 -5.90
CA LYS A 335 -34.94 -10.81 -5.34
C LYS A 335 -35.43 -11.87 -6.35
N ARG A 336 -35.72 -11.46 -7.58
CA ARG A 336 -36.14 -12.38 -8.62
C ARG A 336 -35.08 -13.46 -8.90
N MET A 337 -33.81 -13.07 -9.00
CA MET A 337 -32.69 -13.99 -9.23
C MET A 337 -32.53 -14.97 -8.08
N LEU A 338 -32.62 -14.50 -6.84
CA LEU A 338 -32.57 -15.35 -5.65
C LEU A 338 -33.72 -16.37 -5.62
N ALA A 339 -34.91 -15.94 -5.92
CA ALA A 339 -36.08 -16.82 -5.98
C ALA A 339 -35.91 -17.90 -7.08
N GLN A 340 -35.46 -17.53 -8.28
CA GLN A 340 -35.17 -18.45 -9.37
C GLN A 340 -34.05 -19.45 -9.03
N ALA A 341 -33.09 -19.02 -8.23
CA ALA A 341 -32.03 -19.89 -7.71
C ALA A 341 -32.45 -20.80 -6.55
N GLY A 342 -33.74 -20.72 -6.11
CA GLY A 342 -34.31 -21.55 -5.05
C GLY A 342 -34.25 -20.92 -3.65
N TYR A 343 -33.97 -19.61 -3.55
CA TYR A 343 -33.85 -18.86 -2.30
C TYR A 343 -34.92 -17.76 -2.18
N SER A 344 -36.20 -18.07 -2.46
CA SER A 344 -37.32 -17.12 -2.38
C SER A 344 -37.49 -16.53 -0.98
N ASN A 345 -37.13 -17.29 0.09
CA ASN A 345 -37.13 -16.84 1.48
C ASN A 345 -35.78 -16.30 1.95
N GLY A 346 -34.85 -16.11 1.01
CA GLY A 346 -33.47 -15.72 1.33
C GLY A 346 -32.68 -16.83 2.01
N PHE A 347 -31.54 -16.43 2.64
CA PHE A 347 -30.67 -17.33 3.40
C PHE A 347 -29.84 -16.56 4.42
N ASP A 348 -29.29 -17.31 5.39
CA ASP A 348 -28.37 -16.78 6.40
C ASP A 348 -26.93 -16.98 5.95
N VAL A 349 -26.08 -15.99 6.22
CA VAL A 349 -24.65 -16.06 5.96
C VAL A 349 -23.88 -15.23 6.99
N GLU A 350 -22.75 -15.73 7.48
CA GLU A 350 -21.85 -14.92 8.31
C GLU A 350 -21.08 -13.94 7.42
N PHE A 351 -21.02 -12.68 7.84
CA PHE A 351 -20.26 -11.63 7.17
C PHE A 351 -19.20 -11.06 8.10
N SER A 352 -17.98 -11.53 7.91
CA SER A 352 -16.82 -11.14 8.73
C SER A 352 -16.20 -9.84 8.24
N ILE A 353 -16.01 -8.89 9.16
CA ILE A 353 -15.43 -7.57 8.87
C ILE A 353 -14.40 -7.19 9.94
N SER A 354 -13.56 -6.22 9.61
CA SER A 354 -12.71 -5.52 10.58
C SER A 354 -12.79 -4.01 10.34
N PRO A 355 -12.81 -3.20 11.41
CA PRO A 355 -12.91 -1.73 11.29
C PRO A 355 -11.83 -1.09 10.42
N ALA A 356 -10.62 -1.69 10.39
CA ALA A 356 -9.45 -1.11 9.74
C ALA A 356 -8.60 -2.14 8.97
N PHE A 357 -9.20 -3.23 8.46
CA PHE A 357 -8.45 -4.26 7.74
C PHE A 357 -7.73 -3.66 6.52
N GLN A 358 -6.40 -3.76 6.51
CA GLN A 358 -5.55 -3.28 5.41
C GLN A 358 -5.88 -1.83 4.95
N GLY A 359 -6.29 -0.97 5.87
CA GLY A 359 -6.57 0.43 5.54
C GLY A 359 -7.95 0.72 4.95
N ILE A 360 -8.91 -0.23 5.04
CA ILE A 360 -10.30 0.06 4.65
C ILE A 360 -10.81 1.28 5.44
N ALA A 361 -11.19 2.31 4.72
CA ALA A 361 -11.83 3.46 5.32
C ALA A 361 -13.27 3.13 5.73
N LYS A 362 -13.62 3.43 7.01
CA LYS A 362 -14.97 3.18 7.54
C LYS A 362 -15.45 1.73 7.37
N GLY A 363 -14.56 0.77 7.66
CA GLY A 363 -14.83 -0.66 7.43
C GLY A 363 -16.09 -1.17 8.11
N THR A 364 -16.39 -0.71 9.33
CA THR A 364 -17.60 -1.09 10.07
C THR A 364 -18.85 -0.55 9.38
N GLU A 365 -18.89 0.76 9.09
CA GLU A 365 -20.04 1.42 8.46
C GLU A 365 -20.30 0.88 7.04
N VAL A 366 -19.25 0.56 6.31
CA VAL A 366 -19.35 -0.10 4.99
C VAL A 366 -19.96 -1.50 5.13
N GLY A 367 -19.49 -2.29 6.10
CA GLY A 367 -20.02 -3.63 6.37
C GLY A 367 -21.49 -3.59 6.78
N GLU A 368 -21.86 -2.70 7.71
CA GLU A 368 -23.25 -2.50 8.16
C GLU A 368 -24.17 -2.07 7.01
N ALA A 369 -23.73 -1.12 6.18
CA ALA A 369 -24.51 -0.67 5.03
C ALA A 369 -24.74 -1.80 4.02
N ILE A 370 -23.73 -2.64 3.75
CA ILE A 370 -23.84 -3.79 2.87
C ILE A 370 -24.81 -4.83 3.48
N ALA A 371 -24.65 -5.18 4.76
CA ALA A 371 -25.55 -6.14 5.44
C ALA A 371 -27.02 -5.66 5.42
N GLY A 372 -27.26 -4.37 5.67
CA GLY A 372 -28.58 -3.76 5.59
C GLY A 372 -29.18 -3.82 4.18
N GLN A 373 -28.39 -3.60 3.14
CA GLN A 373 -28.85 -3.69 1.74
C GLN A 373 -29.17 -5.14 1.35
N LEU A 374 -28.34 -6.10 1.73
CA LEU A 374 -28.56 -7.53 1.52
C LEU A 374 -29.82 -8.02 2.24
N GLY A 375 -30.09 -7.51 3.46
CA GLY A 375 -31.30 -7.81 4.22
C GLY A 375 -32.60 -7.44 3.48
N ARG A 376 -32.58 -6.36 2.68
CA ARG A 376 -33.74 -5.94 1.86
C ARG A 376 -34.13 -6.94 0.78
N VAL A 377 -33.22 -7.80 0.37
CA VAL A 377 -33.47 -8.87 -0.62
C VAL A 377 -33.56 -10.24 0.02
N GLY A 378 -33.65 -10.33 1.36
CA GLY A 378 -33.82 -11.57 2.10
C GLY A 378 -32.52 -12.27 2.50
N VAL A 379 -31.35 -11.72 2.19
CA VAL A 379 -30.06 -12.28 2.59
C VAL A 379 -29.66 -11.72 3.96
N ARG A 380 -29.75 -12.55 4.99
CA ARG A 380 -29.47 -12.18 6.39
C ARG A 380 -27.97 -12.33 6.68
N ALA A 381 -27.22 -11.30 6.30
CA ALA A 381 -25.78 -11.23 6.52
C ALA A 381 -25.50 -10.86 8.01
N LYS A 382 -25.17 -11.86 8.81
CA LYS A 382 -24.84 -11.67 10.24
C LYS A 382 -23.42 -11.15 10.37
N LEU A 383 -23.27 -9.91 10.81
CA LEU A 383 -21.96 -9.29 11.01
C LEU A 383 -21.18 -9.99 12.14
N ASN A 384 -19.94 -10.34 11.82
CA ASN A 384 -18.92 -10.82 12.76
C ASN A 384 -17.74 -9.84 12.71
N VAL A 385 -17.69 -8.91 13.69
CA VAL A 385 -16.65 -7.86 13.76
C VAL A 385 -15.45 -8.41 14.51
N GLN A 386 -14.29 -8.42 13.86
CA GLN A 386 -13.04 -8.95 14.37
C GLN A 386 -11.91 -7.92 14.25
N ASP A 387 -10.83 -8.09 15.02
CA ASP A 387 -9.60 -7.37 14.73
C ASP A 387 -8.96 -7.86 13.42
N SER A 388 -8.04 -7.06 12.86
CA SER A 388 -7.43 -7.36 11.56
C SER A 388 -6.62 -8.66 11.55
N ALA A 389 -5.98 -9.02 12.65
CA ALA A 389 -5.17 -10.24 12.74
C ALA A 389 -6.07 -11.48 12.82
N ALA A 390 -7.12 -11.43 13.62
CA ALA A 390 -8.12 -12.50 13.73
C ALA A 390 -8.81 -12.75 12.38
N LEU A 391 -9.22 -11.68 11.69
CA LEU A 391 -9.84 -11.78 10.37
C LEU A 391 -8.88 -12.40 9.33
N PHE A 392 -7.60 -12.02 9.34
CA PHE A 392 -6.61 -12.60 8.43
C PHE A 392 -6.28 -14.06 8.76
N ASN A 393 -6.26 -14.42 10.04
CA ASN A 393 -6.08 -15.81 10.49
C ASN A 393 -7.27 -16.68 10.04
N ALA A 394 -8.51 -16.20 10.22
CA ALA A 394 -9.71 -16.89 9.75
C ALA A 394 -9.73 -17.03 8.21
N TYR A 395 -9.29 -15.99 7.48
CA TYR A 395 -9.11 -16.07 6.03
C TYR A 395 -8.12 -17.17 5.64
N SER A 396 -6.98 -17.23 6.31
CA SER A 396 -5.92 -18.24 6.06
C SER A 396 -6.35 -19.64 6.46
N ALA A 397 -7.16 -19.78 7.51
CA ALA A 397 -7.78 -21.03 7.96
C ALA A 397 -8.97 -21.47 7.08
N LYS A 398 -9.40 -20.63 6.13
CA LYS A 398 -10.52 -20.90 5.19
C LYS A 398 -11.87 -21.09 5.88
N THR A 399 -12.13 -20.34 6.95
CA THR A 399 -13.35 -20.45 7.76
C THR A 399 -14.37 -19.38 7.51
N LEU A 400 -14.04 -18.35 6.68
CA LEU A 400 -14.96 -17.26 6.39
C LEU A 400 -16.03 -17.69 5.37
N GLN A 401 -17.23 -17.13 5.47
CA GLN A 401 -18.31 -17.31 4.49
C GLN A 401 -18.41 -16.13 3.52
N MET A 402 -18.63 -14.93 4.05
CA MET A 402 -18.46 -13.65 3.38
C MET A 402 -17.49 -12.80 4.21
N TYR A 403 -16.71 -11.95 3.55
CA TYR A 403 -15.74 -11.12 4.24
C TYR A 403 -15.45 -9.82 3.50
N LEU A 404 -15.36 -8.72 4.26
CA LEU A 404 -14.97 -7.41 3.71
C LEU A 404 -13.46 -7.30 3.74
N PHE A 405 -12.83 -7.25 2.56
CA PHE A 405 -11.39 -7.17 2.41
C PHE A 405 -10.99 -5.99 1.55
N ALA A 406 -9.78 -5.51 1.80
CA ALA A 406 -9.04 -4.67 0.89
C ALA A 406 -7.77 -5.38 0.44
N TRP A 407 -7.33 -5.07 -0.76
CA TRP A 407 -6.07 -5.57 -1.29
C TRP A 407 -5.31 -4.45 -1.97
N LYS A 408 -4.07 -4.25 -1.51
CA LYS A 408 -3.12 -3.35 -2.14
C LYS A 408 -2.34 -4.13 -3.19
N SER A 409 -2.41 -3.68 -4.43
CA SER A 409 -1.61 -4.23 -5.53
C SER A 409 -1.11 -3.06 -6.35
N SER A 410 0.08 -3.22 -6.93
CA SER A 410 0.47 -2.33 -8.02
C SER A 410 -0.63 -2.35 -9.09
N PRO A 411 -1.35 -1.23 -9.28
CA PRO A 411 -2.58 -1.25 -10.09
C PRO A 411 -2.34 -1.68 -11.53
N GLU A 412 -1.16 -1.36 -12.08
CA GLU A 412 -0.75 -1.69 -13.45
C GLU A 412 -0.55 -3.19 -13.68
N ALA A 413 -0.44 -3.99 -12.59
CA ALA A 413 -0.09 -5.41 -12.71
C ALA A 413 -1.29 -6.36 -12.58
N GLY A 414 -2.33 -5.98 -11.86
CA GLY A 414 -3.45 -6.86 -11.56
C GLY A 414 -3.09 -8.11 -10.74
N ARG A 415 -1.93 -8.12 -10.04
CA ARG A 415 -1.41 -9.29 -9.31
C ARG A 415 -2.37 -9.86 -8.29
N HIS A 416 -3.25 -9.06 -7.72
CA HIS A 416 -4.27 -9.52 -6.78
C HIS A 416 -5.19 -10.58 -7.41
N ILE A 417 -5.44 -10.52 -8.74
CA ILE A 417 -6.25 -11.49 -9.46
C ILE A 417 -5.55 -12.86 -9.43
N GLU A 418 -4.25 -12.91 -9.80
CA GLU A 418 -3.46 -14.14 -9.70
C GLU A 418 -3.43 -14.65 -8.25
N THR A 419 -3.13 -13.75 -7.31
CA THR A 419 -2.94 -14.12 -5.91
C THR A 419 -4.23 -14.66 -5.26
N LEU A 420 -5.37 -14.04 -5.52
CA LEU A 420 -6.62 -14.29 -4.77
C LEU A 420 -7.61 -15.18 -5.52
N LEU A 421 -7.54 -15.24 -6.86
CA LEU A 421 -8.54 -15.93 -7.68
C LEU A 421 -8.00 -17.15 -8.43
N HIS A 422 -6.66 -17.33 -8.54
CA HIS A 422 -6.09 -18.53 -9.13
C HIS A 422 -6.06 -19.67 -8.11
N SER A 423 -6.57 -20.87 -8.48
CA SER A 423 -6.76 -22.03 -7.61
C SER A 423 -5.47 -22.52 -6.94
N LYS A 424 -4.30 -22.41 -7.61
CA LYS A 424 -2.99 -22.86 -7.12
C LYS A 424 -2.27 -21.85 -6.22
N THR A 425 -2.85 -20.65 -6.02
CA THR A 425 -2.27 -19.62 -5.16
C THR A 425 -3.10 -19.49 -3.87
N ARG A 426 -3.70 -18.32 -3.59
CA ARG A 426 -4.62 -18.12 -2.48
C ARG A 426 -6.10 -18.21 -2.89
N GLY A 427 -6.42 -19.04 -3.90
CA GLY A 427 -7.79 -19.37 -4.30
C GLY A 427 -8.54 -20.15 -3.21
N TYR A 428 -8.52 -19.64 -1.98
CA TYR A 428 -9.08 -20.31 -0.80
C TYR A 428 -10.60 -20.39 -0.83
N TYR A 429 -11.22 -19.46 -1.53
CA TYR A 429 -12.67 -19.23 -1.53
C TYR A 429 -13.29 -19.27 -2.92
N TYR A 430 -12.47 -19.33 -3.95
CA TYR A 430 -12.88 -19.39 -5.34
C TYR A 430 -11.94 -20.29 -6.13
N GLN A 431 -12.48 -21.18 -6.94
CA GLN A 431 -11.75 -22.06 -7.85
C GLN A 431 -12.58 -22.25 -9.12
N ASN A 432 -11.98 -21.93 -10.26
CA ASN A 432 -12.63 -22.10 -11.56
C ASN A 432 -11.54 -22.38 -12.62
N PRO A 433 -11.54 -23.55 -13.27
CA PRO A 433 -10.52 -23.92 -14.26
C PRO A 433 -10.43 -22.97 -15.46
N GLU A 434 -11.55 -22.37 -15.89
CA GLU A 434 -11.53 -21.39 -16.99
C GLU A 434 -10.92 -20.06 -16.54
N ALA A 435 -11.20 -19.63 -15.30
CA ALA A 435 -10.51 -18.49 -14.71
C ALA A 435 -9.02 -18.74 -14.62
N ASP A 436 -8.59 -19.90 -14.10
CA ASP A 436 -7.17 -20.27 -14.00
C ASP A 436 -6.47 -20.20 -15.35
N LYS A 437 -7.10 -20.75 -16.40
CA LYS A 437 -6.57 -20.70 -17.77
C LYS A 437 -6.40 -19.26 -18.29
N LEU A 438 -7.40 -18.41 -18.08
CA LEU A 438 -7.34 -17.01 -18.48
C LEU A 438 -6.28 -16.24 -17.65
N ILE A 439 -6.17 -16.50 -16.35
CA ILE A 439 -5.17 -15.90 -15.47
C ILE A 439 -3.77 -16.31 -15.93
N ASP A 440 -3.52 -17.62 -16.14
CA ASP A 440 -2.23 -18.10 -16.61
C ASP A 440 -1.85 -17.49 -17.98
N ALA A 441 -2.80 -17.41 -18.90
CA ALA A 441 -2.58 -16.79 -20.21
C ALA A 441 -2.26 -15.29 -20.09
N TYR A 442 -2.98 -14.56 -19.21
CA TYR A 442 -2.79 -13.14 -18.97
C TYR A 442 -1.38 -12.83 -18.41
N PHE A 443 -0.97 -13.57 -17.38
CA PHE A 443 0.34 -13.35 -16.75
C PHE A 443 1.52 -13.90 -17.55
N SER A 444 1.27 -14.79 -18.54
CA SER A 444 2.30 -15.28 -19.47
C SER A 444 2.40 -14.46 -20.76
N ALA A 445 1.47 -13.55 -21.02
CA ALA A 445 1.46 -12.74 -22.24
C ALA A 445 2.45 -11.56 -22.14
N LEU A 446 3.64 -11.71 -22.68
CA LEU A 446 4.72 -10.72 -22.67
C LEU A 446 4.42 -9.54 -23.62
N ASP A 447 3.73 -9.78 -24.72
CA ASP A 447 3.25 -8.72 -25.61
C ASP A 447 2.07 -7.97 -24.95
N LEU A 448 2.20 -6.64 -24.85
CA LEU A 448 1.22 -5.80 -24.16
C LEU A 448 -0.16 -5.83 -24.83
N ARG A 449 -0.23 -5.84 -26.17
CA ARG A 449 -1.51 -5.85 -26.91
C ARG A 449 -2.24 -7.17 -26.67
N LYS A 450 -1.51 -8.28 -26.77
CA LYS A 450 -2.04 -9.62 -26.46
C LYS A 450 -2.51 -9.72 -25.00
N ARG A 451 -1.72 -9.19 -24.07
CA ARG A 451 -2.09 -9.15 -22.65
C ARG A 451 -3.34 -8.31 -22.42
N GLN A 452 -3.49 -7.17 -23.08
CA GLN A 452 -4.70 -6.34 -23.00
C GLN A 452 -5.93 -7.07 -23.55
N GLU A 453 -5.79 -7.82 -24.64
CA GLU A 453 -6.88 -8.61 -25.22
C GLU A 453 -7.34 -9.71 -24.25
N ILE A 454 -6.40 -10.52 -23.74
CA ILE A 454 -6.69 -11.56 -22.75
C ILE A 454 -7.24 -10.93 -21.46
N GLY A 455 -6.72 -9.78 -21.06
CA GLY A 455 -7.18 -9.03 -19.90
C GLY A 455 -8.64 -8.63 -20.00
N ARG A 456 -9.12 -8.16 -21.18
CA ARG A 456 -10.55 -7.87 -21.40
C ARG A 456 -11.39 -9.13 -21.26
N GLN A 457 -10.95 -10.26 -21.80
CA GLN A 457 -11.66 -11.54 -21.68
C GLN A 457 -11.72 -11.98 -20.21
N LEU A 458 -10.60 -11.91 -19.48
CA LEU A 458 -10.51 -12.24 -18.07
C LEU A 458 -11.41 -11.32 -17.22
N HIS A 459 -11.41 -10.02 -17.49
CA HIS A 459 -12.22 -9.04 -16.79
C HIS A 459 -13.71 -9.32 -16.97
N ALA A 460 -14.15 -9.54 -18.20
CA ALA A 460 -15.54 -9.89 -18.52
C ALA A 460 -15.95 -11.22 -17.87
N PHE A 461 -15.07 -12.24 -17.95
CA PHE A 461 -15.32 -13.55 -17.35
C PHE A 461 -15.49 -13.45 -15.83
N LEU A 462 -14.55 -12.81 -15.13
CA LEU A 462 -14.60 -12.69 -13.66
C LEU A 462 -15.75 -11.79 -13.19
N ARG A 463 -16.10 -10.75 -13.96
CA ARG A 463 -17.31 -9.98 -13.67
C ARG A 463 -18.57 -10.84 -13.77
N GLU A 464 -18.68 -11.67 -14.83
CA GLU A 464 -19.83 -12.53 -15.03
C GLU A 464 -19.91 -13.66 -13.99
N ASP A 465 -18.77 -14.28 -13.65
CA ASP A 465 -18.72 -15.34 -12.65
C ASP A 465 -18.87 -14.82 -11.19
N ALA A 466 -18.64 -13.52 -10.98
CA ALA A 466 -18.89 -12.80 -9.73
C ALA A 466 -18.30 -13.49 -8.48
N PRO A 467 -16.98 -13.76 -8.40
CA PRO A 467 -16.37 -14.34 -7.20
C PRO A 467 -16.44 -13.40 -6.00
N TRP A 468 -16.66 -12.11 -6.24
CA TRP A 468 -16.79 -11.05 -5.25
C TRP A 468 -18.03 -10.20 -5.49
N ILE A 469 -18.48 -9.48 -4.44
CA ILE A 469 -19.27 -8.26 -4.65
C ILE A 469 -18.26 -7.16 -4.94
N PHE A 470 -18.30 -6.59 -6.16
CA PHE A 470 -17.38 -5.58 -6.61
C PHE A 470 -17.78 -4.22 -6.05
N LEU A 471 -16.89 -3.58 -5.30
CA LEU A 471 -17.19 -2.32 -4.65
C LEU A 471 -16.45 -1.16 -5.33
N TYR A 472 -15.28 -0.82 -4.85
CA TYR A 472 -14.55 0.37 -5.27
C TYR A 472 -13.04 0.25 -5.01
N GLN A 473 -12.28 1.12 -5.65
CA GLN A 473 -10.91 1.44 -5.28
C GLN A 473 -10.93 2.75 -4.50
N GLN A 474 -10.51 2.71 -3.24
CA GLN A 474 -10.43 3.91 -2.40
C GLN A 474 -9.22 4.78 -2.78
N MET A 475 -9.24 6.05 -2.33
CA MET A 475 -8.10 6.96 -2.50
C MET A 475 -7.30 7.02 -1.20
N ASP A 476 -5.97 6.90 -1.29
CA ASP A 476 -5.07 7.26 -0.21
C ASP A 476 -4.90 8.78 -0.17
N LEU A 477 -5.09 9.37 0.99
CA LEU A 477 -5.05 10.82 1.18
C LEU A 477 -3.94 11.24 2.12
N PHE A 478 -3.25 12.31 1.73
CA PHE A 478 -2.13 12.90 2.45
C PHE A 478 -2.42 14.37 2.73
N GLY A 479 -2.16 14.82 3.95
CA GLY A 479 -2.10 16.24 4.29
C GLY A 479 -0.67 16.74 4.10
N VAL A 480 -0.47 17.75 3.26
CA VAL A 480 0.85 18.29 2.93
C VAL A 480 0.85 19.78 3.18
N ARG A 481 1.85 20.32 3.85
CA ARG A 481 1.99 21.76 4.01
C ARG A 481 2.18 22.43 2.65
N LYS A 482 1.54 23.58 2.42
CA LYS A 482 1.54 24.26 1.12
C LYS A 482 2.93 24.70 0.67
N ASN A 483 3.85 24.96 1.61
CA ASN A 483 5.24 25.28 1.32
C ASN A 483 6.11 24.05 1.03
N VAL A 484 5.54 22.85 0.99
CA VAL A 484 6.25 21.61 0.64
C VAL A 484 5.84 21.15 -0.75
N ALA A 485 6.82 21.07 -1.63
CA ALA A 485 6.66 20.50 -2.96
C ALA A 485 6.86 18.97 -2.87
N TRP A 486 5.77 18.27 -2.68
CA TRP A 486 5.68 16.81 -2.69
C TRP A 486 4.26 16.38 -3.08
N GLU A 487 4.18 15.27 -3.81
CA GLU A 487 2.91 14.64 -4.21
C GLU A 487 3.01 13.13 -4.09
N ALA A 488 1.89 12.50 -3.72
CA ALA A 488 1.79 11.05 -3.63
C ALA A 488 1.95 10.41 -5.01
N LYS A 489 2.77 9.34 -5.09
CA LYS A 489 3.09 8.63 -6.34
C LYS A 489 2.34 7.32 -6.45
N PRO A 490 2.06 6.83 -7.67
CA PRO A 490 1.28 5.61 -7.89
C PRO A 490 1.98 4.32 -7.44
N ASP A 491 3.29 4.34 -7.22
CA ASP A 491 4.07 3.19 -6.75
C ASP A 491 3.96 2.92 -5.23
N TYR A 492 3.11 3.64 -4.54
CA TYR A 492 2.83 3.52 -3.10
C TYR A 492 4.01 3.84 -2.17
N LEU A 493 5.11 4.40 -2.67
CA LEU A 493 6.31 4.71 -1.89
C LEU A 493 6.50 6.22 -1.73
N MET A 494 6.96 6.65 -0.54
CA MET A 494 7.24 8.04 -0.24
C MET A 494 8.72 8.35 -0.48
N ARG A 495 9.09 8.59 -1.74
CA ARG A 495 10.47 9.01 -2.09
C ARG A 495 10.66 10.48 -1.81
N MET A 496 11.60 10.81 -0.90
CA MET A 496 11.86 12.16 -0.44
C MET A 496 13.02 12.85 -1.19
N ARG A 497 13.70 12.16 -2.12
CA ARG A 497 14.82 12.76 -2.88
C ARG A 497 14.44 14.03 -3.67
N GLU A 498 13.21 14.13 -4.10
CA GLU A 498 12.70 15.24 -4.92
C GLU A 498 11.95 16.29 -4.08
N VAL A 499 11.72 16.02 -2.78
CA VAL A 499 11.03 16.95 -1.91
C VAL A 499 11.80 18.26 -1.79
N SER A 500 11.07 19.37 -1.76
CA SER A 500 11.68 20.69 -1.51
C SER A 500 10.74 21.59 -0.73
N ILE A 501 11.33 22.56 -0.03
CA ILE A 501 10.61 23.62 0.65
C ILE A 501 10.56 24.82 -0.30
N THR A 502 9.36 25.28 -0.63
CA THR A 502 9.16 26.52 -1.37
C THR A 502 9.10 27.69 -0.38
N LYS A 503 9.74 28.79 -0.74
CA LYS A 503 9.71 30.02 0.07
C LYS A 503 8.35 30.70 0.05
#